data_1862567b6b3347a809abe8281fab61bc
#
_entry.id   1862567b6b3347a809abe8281fab61bc
#
_cell.length_a   1.000
_cell.length_b   1.000
_cell.length_c   1.000
_cell.angle_alpha   90.00
_cell.angle_beta   90.00
_cell.angle_gamma   90.00
#
_symmetry.space_group_name_H-M   'P 1'
#
loop_
_entity.id
_entity.type
_entity.pdbx_description
1 polymer ?
#
loop_
_entity_poly.entity_id
_entity_poly.type
_entity_poly.pdbx_seq_one_letter_code
_entity_poly.pdbx_strand_id
1 'polypeptide(L)'
;MKKLNLEKPFLNFDELEKNYQINRNFIKPNFTNIIVIGVGGSSQGSKAISSFLNEERIVYFDHLSSPLIMNTLENFDLKSTAFLFISKSGKTSEVLTIFDFLCEYCDSKLSIRDNFFVITDKNESSLEDLAKHKNISILHCDSEIGGRFSIFGLN
;
A
#
# COMPACT_ATOMS: atom_id res chain seq x y z
N MET A 1 13.27 -11.31 33.83
CA MET A 1 12.93 -10.16 32.96
C MET A 1 13.78 -10.24 31.71
N LYS A 2 13.20 -10.56 30.53
CA LYS A 2 13.92 -10.44 29.25
C LYS A 2 14.17 -8.95 29.02
N LYS A 3 15.47 -8.55 28.91
CA LYS A 3 15.79 -7.20 28.44
C LYS A 3 15.08 -6.95 27.10
N LEU A 4 14.26 -5.92 27.04
CA LEU A 4 13.73 -5.44 25.77
C LEU A 4 14.95 -5.06 24.92
N ASN A 5 15.15 -5.77 23.83
CA ASN A 5 16.20 -5.41 22.88
C ASN A 5 15.73 -4.15 22.17
N LEU A 6 16.26 -2.98 22.59
CA LEU A 6 15.91 -1.66 22.03
C LEU A 6 16.56 -1.39 20.67
N GLU A 7 17.33 -2.34 20.15
CA GLU A 7 17.97 -2.26 18.81
C GLU A 7 17.04 -2.69 17.67
N LYS A 8 15.74 -2.40 17.79
CA LYS A 8 14.82 -2.69 16.68
C LYS A 8 14.83 -1.54 15.68
N PRO A 9 14.88 -1.82 14.36
CA PRO A 9 14.98 -0.81 13.29
C PRO A 9 13.95 0.29 13.37
N PHE A 10 12.72 -0.01 13.80
CA PHE A 10 11.63 0.97 13.90
C PHE A 10 11.79 2.04 15.00
N LEU A 11 12.81 1.93 15.87
CA LEU A 11 13.16 2.94 16.88
C LEU A 11 14.37 3.79 16.47
N ASN A 12 14.95 3.52 15.30
CA ASN A 12 16.06 4.29 14.77
C ASN A 12 15.52 5.40 13.85
N PHE A 13 15.35 6.60 14.39
CA PHE A 13 14.82 7.74 13.64
C PHE A 13 15.68 8.16 12.45
N ASP A 14 17.01 8.02 12.56
CA ASP A 14 17.94 8.37 11.46
C ASP A 14 17.75 7.42 10.27
N GLU A 15 17.52 6.14 10.55
CA GLU A 15 17.24 5.13 9.53
C GLU A 15 15.85 5.33 8.90
N LEU A 16 14.85 5.65 9.71
CA LEU A 16 13.51 5.99 9.23
C LEU A 16 13.55 7.20 8.28
N GLU A 17 14.27 8.26 8.65
CA GLU A 17 14.41 9.44 7.80
C GLU A 17 15.13 9.13 6.49
N LYS A 18 16.21 8.34 6.54
CA LYS A 18 16.94 7.89 5.35
C LYS A 18 16.03 7.10 4.42
N ASN A 19 15.28 6.15 4.94
CA ASN A 19 14.34 5.33 4.17
C ASN A 19 13.22 6.19 3.57
N TYR A 20 12.68 7.15 4.32
CA TYR A 20 11.73 8.11 3.79
C TYR A 20 12.28 8.91 2.61
N GLN A 21 13.50 9.41 2.68
CA GLN A 21 14.13 10.15 1.58
C GLN A 21 14.34 9.28 0.33
N ILE A 22 14.61 7.99 0.50
CA ILE A 22 14.75 7.03 -0.61
C ILE A 22 13.40 6.76 -1.26
N ASN A 23 12.35 6.58 -0.47
CA ASN A 23 11.06 6.06 -0.94
C ASN A 23 10.00 7.13 -1.25
N ARG A 24 10.22 8.39 -0.87
CA ARG A 24 9.25 9.49 -1.03
C ARG A 24 8.76 9.72 -2.46
N ASN A 25 9.49 9.26 -3.45
CA ASN A 25 9.14 9.39 -4.86
C ASN A 25 8.55 8.11 -5.46
N PHE A 26 8.27 7.09 -4.63
CA PHE A 26 7.70 5.84 -5.10
C PHE A 26 6.34 6.06 -5.78
N ILE A 27 5.49 6.87 -5.16
CA ILE A 27 4.26 7.36 -5.79
C ILE A 27 4.54 8.77 -6.30
N LYS A 28 4.32 9.02 -7.58
CA LYS A 28 4.54 10.33 -8.21
C LYS A 28 3.61 11.38 -7.57
N PRO A 29 4.07 12.64 -7.40
CA PRO A 29 3.28 13.68 -6.70
C PRO A 29 2.08 14.23 -7.50
N ASN A 30 1.85 13.76 -8.72
CA ASN A 30 0.81 14.25 -9.62
C ASN A 30 -0.57 13.59 -9.39
N PHE A 31 -0.69 12.65 -8.49
CA PHE A 31 -1.97 12.04 -8.15
C PHE A 31 -2.75 12.92 -7.18
N THR A 32 -4.03 13.14 -7.48
CA THR A 32 -4.96 13.90 -6.62
C THR A 32 -5.56 13.04 -5.53
N ASN A 33 -5.69 11.74 -5.78
CA ASN A 33 -6.24 10.78 -4.83
C ASN A 33 -5.35 9.54 -4.70
N ILE A 34 -5.39 8.90 -3.56
CA ILE A 34 -4.70 7.63 -3.30
C ILE A 34 -5.71 6.65 -2.71
N ILE A 35 -5.87 5.50 -3.34
CA ILE A 35 -6.66 4.40 -2.79
C ILE A 35 -5.69 3.37 -2.23
N VAL A 36 -5.73 3.17 -0.92
CA VAL A 36 -4.90 2.19 -0.22
C VAL A 36 -5.69 0.90 -0.06
N ILE A 37 -5.18 -0.18 -0.63
CA ILE A 37 -5.74 -1.52 -0.55
C ILE A 37 -4.87 -2.37 0.38
N GLY A 38 -5.37 -2.66 1.58
CA GLY A 38 -4.63 -3.41 2.57
C GLY A 38 -5.48 -3.75 3.78
N VAL A 39 -5.23 -4.87 4.43
CA VAL A 39 -6.04 -5.38 5.54
C VAL A 39 -5.24 -5.38 6.84
N GLY A 40 -5.88 -5.05 7.95
CA GLY A 40 -5.29 -5.10 9.28
C GLY A 40 -4.08 -4.18 9.42
N GLY A 41 -2.91 -4.73 9.80
CA GLY A 41 -1.68 -3.96 10.00
C GLY A 41 -1.19 -3.21 8.77
N SER A 42 -1.56 -3.65 7.57
CA SER A 42 -1.17 -3.00 6.31
C SER A 42 -1.90 -1.68 6.04
N SER A 43 -3.00 -1.39 6.72
CA SER A 43 -3.81 -0.19 6.51
C SER A 43 -4.05 0.63 7.77
N GLN A 44 -4.22 -0.01 8.94
CA GLN A 44 -4.71 0.66 10.16
C GLN A 44 -3.78 1.77 10.65
N GLY A 45 -2.46 1.59 10.56
CA GLY A 45 -1.51 2.60 10.99
C GLY A 45 -1.55 3.86 10.12
N SER A 46 -1.52 3.69 8.81
CA SER A 46 -1.63 4.80 7.86
C SER A 46 -3.00 5.48 7.92
N LYS A 47 -4.07 4.70 8.12
CA LYS A 47 -5.44 5.22 8.32
C LYS A 47 -5.55 6.09 9.57
N ALA A 48 -4.91 5.70 10.67
CA ALA A 48 -4.86 6.52 11.88
C ALA A 48 -4.12 7.85 11.67
N ILE A 49 -2.98 7.82 10.96
CA ILE A 49 -2.21 9.04 10.68
C ILE A 49 -2.95 9.95 9.69
N SER A 50 -3.50 9.42 8.60
CA SER A 50 -4.27 10.22 7.64
C SER A 50 -5.48 10.89 8.29
N SER A 51 -6.16 10.18 9.19
CA SER A 51 -7.26 10.72 9.98
C SER A 51 -6.80 11.84 10.93
N PHE A 52 -5.67 11.65 11.61
CA PHE A 52 -5.09 12.67 12.51
C PHE A 52 -4.69 13.94 11.76
N LEU A 53 -4.18 13.79 10.53
CA LEU A 53 -3.75 14.91 9.67
C LEU A 53 -4.90 15.50 8.86
N ASN A 54 -6.13 15.01 8.99
CA ASN A 54 -7.28 15.36 8.16
C ASN A 54 -6.99 15.23 6.64
N GLU A 55 -6.28 14.16 6.26
CA GLU A 55 -5.92 13.91 4.86
C GLU A 55 -7.07 13.21 4.14
N GLU A 56 -7.85 13.97 3.38
CA GLU A 56 -9.05 13.50 2.69
C GLU A 56 -8.77 12.85 1.32
N ARG A 57 -7.56 13.01 0.79
CA ARG A 57 -7.17 12.43 -0.50
C ARG A 57 -6.93 10.92 -0.45
N ILE A 58 -6.87 10.32 0.76
CA ILE A 58 -6.59 8.91 0.95
C ILE A 58 -7.86 8.16 1.34
N VAL A 59 -8.25 7.21 0.50
CA VAL A 59 -9.37 6.30 0.76
C VAL A 59 -8.82 4.89 1.00
N TYR A 60 -9.44 4.14 1.89
CA TYR A 60 -8.98 2.81 2.29
C TYR A 60 -9.99 1.74 1.89
N PHE A 61 -9.54 0.76 1.10
CA PHE A 61 -10.24 -0.50 0.86
C PHE A 61 -9.62 -1.57 1.76
N ASP A 62 -10.03 -1.60 3.01
CA ASP A 62 -9.52 -2.49 4.05
C ASP A 62 -10.44 -3.71 4.30
N HIS A 63 -11.48 -3.86 3.50
CA HIS A 63 -12.40 -4.99 3.47
C HIS A 63 -13.14 -5.07 2.13
N LEU A 64 -13.73 -6.23 1.83
CA LEU A 64 -14.50 -6.47 0.60
C LEU A 64 -15.90 -5.83 0.71
N SER A 65 -15.99 -4.52 0.55
CA SER A 65 -17.25 -3.78 0.50
C SER A 65 -17.55 -3.28 -0.92
N SER A 66 -18.31 -4.05 -1.69
CA SER A 66 -18.67 -3.66 -3.05
C SER A 66 -19.30 -2.26 -3.14
N PRO A 67 -20.24 -1.85 -2.26
CA PRO A 67 -20.79 -0.49 -2.33
C PRO A 67 -19.75 0.61 -2.14
N LEU A 68 -18.81 0.45 -1.18
CA LEU A 68 -17.75 1.43 -0.95
C LEU A 68 -16.82 1.50 -2.16
N ILE A 69 -16.37 0.36 -2.66
CA ILE A 69 -15.46 0.27 -3.80
C ILE A 69 -16.10 0.92 -5.02
N MET A 70 -17.30 0.50 -5.40
CA MET A 70 -17.98 1.02 -6.59
C MET A 70 -18.27 2.51 -6.49
N ASN A 71 -18.80 2.99 -5.36
CA ASN A 71 -19.07 4.41 -5.16
C ASN A 71 -17.79 5.26 -5.28
N THR A 72 -16.65 4.78 -4.74
CA THR A 72 -15.38 5.49 -4.85
C THR A 72 -14.91 5.53 -6.31
N LEU A 73 -14.96 4.39 -7.02
CA LEU A 73 -14.50 4.31 -8.42
C LEU A 73 -15.35 5.13 -9.39
N GLU A 74 -16.63 5.30 -9.11
CA GLU A 74 -17.55 6.11 -9.92
C GLU A 74 -17.39 7.62 -9.70
N ASN A 75 -16.93 8.04 -8.51
CA ASN A 75 -16.81 9.44 -8.16
C ASN A 75 -15.38 10.00 -8.26
N PHE A 76 -14.37 9.15 -8.44
CA PHE A 76 -12.98 9.59 -8.58
C PHE A 76 -12.55 9.65 -10.04
N ASP A 77 -11.72 10.66 -10.37
CA ASP A 77 -10.98 10.63 -11.63
C ASP A 77 -9.86 9.57 -11.53
N LEU A 78 -10.11 8.41 -12.11
CA LEU A 78 -9.21 7.25 -12.02
C LEU A 78 -7.83 7.53 -12.63
N LYS A 79 -7.72 8.40 -13.64
CA LYS A 79 -6.44 8.74 -14.27
C LYS A 79 -5.51 9.52 -13.34
N SER A 80 -6.09 10.30 -12.44
CA SER A 80 -5.36 11.05 -11.41
C SER A 80 -5.37 10.37 -10.04
N THR A 81 -5.75 9.08 -9.99
CA THR A 81 -5.79 8.28 -8.77
C THR A 81 -4.67 7.23 -8.77
N ALA A 82 -3.91 7.15 -7.66
CA ALA A 82 -2.96 6.08 -7.40
C ALA A 82 -3.64 4.94 -6.62
N PHE A 83 -3.40 3.69 -7.01
CA PHE A 83 -3.87 2.49 -6.32
C PHE A 83 -2.69 1.79 -5.67
N LEU A 84 -2.64 1.80 -4.34
CA LEU A 84 -1.54 1.27 -3.55
C LEU A 84 -1.96 -0.03 -2.85
N PHE A 85 -1.45 -1.16 -3.31
CA PHE A 85 -1.70 -2.48 -2.76
C PHE A 85 -0.63 -2.83 -1.73
N ILE A 86 -1.03 -3.05 -0.50
CA ILE A 86 -0.13 -3.35 0.62
C ILE A 86 -0.46 -4.71 1.22
N SER A 87 0.43 -5.66 1.03
CA SER A 87 0.36 -6.98 1.67
C SER A 87 1.74 -7.51 1.96
N LYS A 88 2.13 -7.58 3.23
CA LYS A 88 3.44 -8.11 3.63
C LYS A 88 3.66 -9.52 3.07
N SER A 89 2.73 -10.43 3.28
CA SER A 89 2.83 -11.80 2.76
C SER A 89 2.67 -11.91 1.25
N GLY A 90 2.06 -10.89 0.61
CA GLY A 90 1.64 -10.93 -0.78
C GLY A 90 0.62 -12.03 -1.13
N LYS A 91 0.00 -12.64 -0.10
CA LYS A 91 -0.96 -13.76 -0.23
C LYS A 91 -2.31 -13.47 0.43
N THR A 92 -2.54 -12.24 0.87
CA THR A 92 -3.82 -11.83 1.49
C THR A 92 -4.93 -11.89 0.45
N SER A 93 -5.92 -12.76 0.69
CA SER A 93 -7.00 -13.06 -0.29
C SER A 93 -7.80 -11.82 -0.68
N GLU A 94 -8.12 -10.96 0.29
CA GLU A 94 -8.86 -9.73 0.05
C GLU A 94 -8.10 -8.77 -0.88
N VAL A 95 -6.79 -8.62 -0.63
CA VAL A 95 -5.94 -7.74 -1.46
C VAL A 95 -5.83 -8.29 -2.88
N LEU A 96 -5.64 -9.61 -3.03
CA LEU A 96 -5.57 -10.26 -4.35
C LEU A 96 -6.90 -10.16 -5.10
N THR A 97 -8.03 -10.37 -4.41
CA THR A 97 -9.37 -10.25 -5.02
C THR A 97 -9.62 -8.82 -5.53
N ILE A 98 -9.28 -7.80 -4.71
CA ILE A 98 -9.45 -6.40 -5.12
C ILE A 98 -8.46 -6.06 -6.25
N PHE A 99 -7.24 -6.62 -6.23
CA PHE A 99 -6.25 -6.41 -7.29
C PHE A 99 -6.78 -6.91 -8.65
N ASP A 100 -7.26 -8.15 -8.71
CA ASP A 100 -7.79 -8.74 -9.92
C ASP A 100 -9.01 -7.97 -10.43
N PHE A 101 -9.94 -7.64 -9.55
CA PHE A 101 -11.11 -6.82 -9.88
C PHE A 101 -10.72 -5.45 -10.45
N LEU A 102 -9.78 -4.74 -9.80
CA LEU A 102 -9.36 -3.41 -10.26
C LEU A 102 -8.56 -3.49 -11.56
N CYS A 103 -7.78 -4.53 -11.78
CA CYS A 103 -7.11 -4.76 -13.06
C CYS A 103 -8.13 -4.88 -14.20
N GLU A 104 -9.20 -5.66 -14.02
CA GLU A 104 -10.26 -5.80 -15.02
C GLU A 104 -11.06 -4.49 -15.19
N TYR A 105 -11.47 -3.87 -14.08
CA TYR A 105 -12.28 -2.66 -14.10
C TYR A 105 -11.55 -1.46 -14.74
N CYS A 106 -10.24 -1.36 -14.55
CA CYS A 106 -9.41 -0.22 -14.97
C CYS A 106 -8.75 -0.41 -16.35
N ASP A 107 -8.74 -1.61 -16.92
CA ASP A 107 -7.93 -1.99 -18.08
C ASP A 107 -8.08 -1.01 -19.28
N SER A 108 -9.31 -0.56 -19.57
CA SER A 108 -9.58 0.39 -20.65
C SER A 108 -9.64 1.86 -20.21
N LYS A 109 -9.48 2.16 -18.93
CA LYS A 109 -9.74 3.48 -18.34
C LYS A 109 -8.48 4.24 -17.98
N LEU A 110 -7.42 3.53 -17.58
CA LEU A 110 -6.15 4.10 -17.15
C LEU A 110 -4.96 3.16 -17.46
N SER A 111 -3.75 3.67 -17.27
CA SER A 111 -2.54 2.84 -17.33
C SER A 111 -2.32 2.12 -16.00
N ILE A 112 -2.59 0.82 -15.94
CA ILE A 112 -2.34 -0.02 -14.76
C ILE A 112 -0.88 0.11 -14.32
N ARG A 113 0.07 0.08 -15.24
CA ARG A 113 1.49 0.23 -14.97
C ARG A 113 1.84 1.53 -14.24
N ASP A 114 1.18 2.63 -14.60
CA ASP A 114 1.54 3.97 -14.11
C ASP A 114 0.73 4.38 -12.87
N ASN A 115 -0.45 3.78 -12.66
CA ASN A 115 -1.36 4.13 -11.59
C ASN A 115 -1.36 3.12 -10.43
N PHE A 116 -0.87 1.89 -10.65
CA PHE A 116 -0.82 0.86 -9.60
C PHE A 116 0.57 0.76 -8.99
N PHE A 117 0.61 0.54 -7.68
CA PHE A 117 1.82 0.42 -6.88
C PHE A 117 1.64 -0.73 -5.89
N VAL A 118 2.68 -1.49 -5.65
CA VAL A 118 2.65 -2.64 -4.73
C VAL A 118 3.71 -2.47 -3.65
N ILE A 119 3.31 -2.70 -2.39
CA ILE A 119 4.23 -2.84 -1.26
C ILE A 119 4.07 -4.26 -0.71
N THR A 120 5.12 -5.05 -0.76
CA THR A 120 5.14 -6.44 -0.28
C THR A 120 6.52 -6.81 0.24
N ASP A 121 6.62 -7.90 1.00
CA ASP A 121 7.90 -8.44 1.42
C ASP A 121 8.67 -9.02 0.22
N LYS A 122 9.98 -9.14 0.37
CA LYS A 122 10.93 -9.68 -0.63
C LYS A 122 10.87 -11.21 -0.71
N ASN A 123 9.67 -11.75 -0.72
CA ASN A 123 9.41 -13.18 -0.84
C ASN A 123 8.61 -13.43 -2.12
N GLU A 124 8.89 -14.53 -2.80
CA GLU A 124 8.06 -15.00 -3.91
C GLU A 124 6.60 -15.10 -3.46
N SER A 125 5.75 -14.24 -3.97
CA SER A 125 4.36 -14.13 -3.56
C SER A 125 3.45 -13.85 -4.76
N SER A 126 2.20 -14.27 -4.65
CA SER A 126 1.22 -14.09 -5.72
C SER A 126 1.07 -12.61 -6.13
N LEU A 127 1.06 -11.69 -5.16
CA LEU A 127 0.95 -10.26 -5.45
C LEU A 127 2.18 -9.70 -6.17
N GLU A 128 3.39 -10.17 -5.80
CA GLU A 128 4.63 -9.78 -6.46
C GLU A 128 4.69 -10.30 -7.91
N ASP A 129 4.29 -11.55 -8.12
CA ASP A 129 4.26 -12.16 -9.45
C ASP A 129 3.26 -11.46 -10.37
N LEU A 130 2.06 -11.16 -9.87
CA LEU A 130 1.05 -10.39 -10.60
C LEU A 130 1.56 -8.98 -10.96
N ALA A 131 2.22 -8.30 -10.03
CA ALA A 131 2.79 -6.98 -10.26
C ALA A 131 3.91 -7.01 -11.32
N LYS A 132 4.82 -7.99 -11.25
CA LYS A 132 5.88 -8.19 -12.26
C LYS A 132 5.28 -8.44 -13.65
N HIS A 133 4.27 -9.30 -13.75
CA HIS A 133 3.60 -9.61 -15.02
C HIS A 133 3.00 -8.38 -15.68
N LYS A 134 2.49 -7.44 -14.89
CA LYS A 134 1.86 -6.19 -15.36
C LYS A 134 2.81 -5.01 -15.42
N ASN A 135 4.10 -5.20 -15.13
CA ASN A 135 5.13 -4.15 -15.04
C ASN A 135 4.78 -3.03 -14.04
N ILE A 136 4.12 -3.39 -12.95
CA ILE A 136 3.75 -2.47 -11.86
C ILE A 136 4.97 -2.23 -10.96
N SER A 137 5.12 -1.00 -10.47
CA SER A 137 6.18 -0.64 -9.53
C SER A 137 6.02 -1.36 -8.19
N ILE A 138 7.08 -1.99 -7.70
CA ILE A 138 7.10 -2.73 -6.43
C ILE A 138 8.09 -2.08 -5.48
N LEU A 139 7.66 -1.83 -4.25
CA LEU A 139 8.49 -1.49 -3.12
C LEU A 139 8.50 -2.66 -2.12
N HIS A 140 9.69 -3.12 -1.76
CA HIS A 140 9.81 -4.21 -0.81
C HIS A 140 9.88 -3.68 0.62
N CYS A 141 9.04 -4.23 1.50
CA CYS A 141 9.06 -3.93 2.92
C CYS A 141 10.01 -4.87 3.69
N ASP A 142 10.43 -4.43 4.88
CA ASP A 142 11.27 -5.25 5.75
C ASP A 142 10.48 -6.45 6.30
N SER A 143 11.05 -7.65 6.15
CA SER A 143 10.46 -8.91 6.60
C SER A 143 10.33 -9.00 8.13
N GLU A 144 11.18 -8.29 8.87
CA GLU A 144 11.17 -8.32 10.33
C GLU A 144 10.07 -7.44 10.95
N ILE A 145 9.59 -6.43 10.21
CA ILE A 145 8.56 -5.50 10.68
C ILE A 145 7.22 -5.88 10.06
N GLY A 146 6.21 -6.08 10.89
CA GLY A 146 4.90 -6.45 10.39
C GLY A 146 3.77 -6.23 11.38
N GLY A 147 2.55 -6.55 10.95
CA GLY A 147 1.35 -6.35 11.74
C GLY A 147 1.16 -4.89 12.14
N ARG A 148 0.82 -4.64 13.40
CA ARG A 148 0.57 -3.29 13.94
C ARG A 148 1.74 -2.32 13.87
N PHE A 149 2.94 -2.80 13.65
CA PHE A 149 4.17 -2.00 13.58
C PHE A 149 4.60 -1.69 12.15
N SER A 150 3.88 -2.15 11.14
CA SER A 150 4.24 -1.96 9.72
C SER A 150 4.37 -0.50 9.31
N ILE A 151 3.67 0.42 10.00
CA ILE A 151 3.77 1.86 9.74
C ILE A 151 5.16 2.45 10.06
N PHE A 152 5.94 1.77 10.89
CA PHE A 152 7.31 2.16 11.21
C PHE A 152 8.35 1.41 10.37
N GLY A 153 7.89 0.48 9.55
CA GLY A 153 8.72 -0.23 8.59
C GLY A 153 8.75 0.54 7.27
N LEU A 154 9.54 1.58 7.23
CA LEU A 154 9.83 2.30 6.01
C LEU A 154 11.07 1.67 5.38
N ASN A 155 10.87 0.93 4.34
CA ASN A 155 11.93 0.55 3.43
C ASN A 155 11.93 1.47 2.23
#